data_738e758a0e609900392730c40efa6310
#
_entry.id   738e758a0e609900392730c40efa6310
#
_cell.length_a   1.000
_cell.length_b   1.000
_cell.length_c   1.000
_cell.angle_alpha   90.00
_cell.angle_beta   90.00
_cell.angle_gamma   90.00
#
_symmetry.space_group_name_H-M   'P 1'
#
loop_
_entity.id
_entity.type
_entity.pdbx_description
1 polymer ?
#
loop_
_entity_poly.entity_id
_entity_poly.type
_entity_poly.pdbx_seq_one_letter_code
_entity_poly.pdbx_strand_id
1 'polypeptide(L)'
;MPGNTVIVKPKEYSNNINQKKNEVNKKQQSARKLLDEFIREIDVSCQQEITCNFDVSMCGFEPGKDGTLDWTRHRRSPSSSKGPSFDHTTGNMTGYYIYITASSPHQPGDDAKLYSPPLKFFGIMCLEFYYYLSGAANGSLNVTINETVVFSASGDKGGIWHKASINISSIVGLHWVTFEGVVGSSITGDIAIDDFFFAGGSCPYVEYPFSSREQYKLKSVTMLGICRPEFARWNFILAKKSSVQSLF
;
A
#
# COMPACT_ATOMS: atom_id res chain seq x y z
N MET A 1 -33.63 -38.93 57.73
CA MET A 1 -33.61 -39.19 56.27
C MET A 1 -32.17 -39.30 55.83
N PRO A 2 -31.68 -40.46 55.31
CA PRO A 2 -30.29 -40.60 54.88
C PRO A 2 -30.11 -39.93 53.51
N GLY A 3 -29.14 -39.05 53.41
CA GLY A 3 -28.76 -38.37 52.16
C GLY A 3 -28.18 -39.34 51.15
N ASN A 4 -28.69 -39.33 49.93
CA ASN A 4 -28.15 -40.08 48.78
C ASN A 4 -26.80 -39.48 48.37
N THR A 5 -25.70 -40.15 48.79
CA THR A 5 -24.36 -39.85 48.28
C THR A 5 -24.23 -40.52 46.92
N VAL A 6 -24.21 -39.72 45.84
CA VAL A 6 -23.95 -40.23 44.48
C VAL A 6 -22.49 -40.56 44.38
N ILE A 7 -22.14 -41.83 44.45
CA ILE A 7 -20.79 -42.35 44.22
C ILE A 7 -20.61 -42.49 42.72
N VAL A 8 -19.92 -41.52 42.08
CA VAL A 8 -19.52 -41.59 40.66
C VAL A 8 -18.43 -42.65 40.51
N LYS A 9 -18.64 -43.65 39.65
CA LYS A 9 -17.67 -44.73 39.45
C LYS A 9 -16.37 -44.16 38.83
N PRO A 10 -15.19 -44.61 39.32
CA PRO A 10 -13.88 -44.08 38.90
C PRO A 10 -13.63 -44.08 37.37
N LYS A 11 -14.17 -45.02 36.63
CA LYS A 11 -14.06 -45.15 35.17
C LYS A 11 -14.79 -44.00 34.41
N GLU A 12 -15.94 -43.55 34.87
CA GLU A 12 -16.67 -42.46 34.23
C GLU A 12 -15.97 -41.12 34.42
N TYR A 13 -15.37 -40.89 35.57
CA TYR A 13 -14.59 -39.71 35.87
C TYR A 13 -13.33 -39.59 34.96
N SER A 14 -12.62 -40.73 34.78
CA SER A 14 -11.45 -40.81 33.92
C SER A 14 -11.77 -40.57 32.44
N ASN A 15 -12.91 -41.08 31.93
CA ASN A 15 -13.34 -40.88 30.56
C ASN A 15 -13.72 -39.42 30.28
N ASN A 16 -14.35 -38.74 31.23
CA ASN A 16 -14.75 -37.34 31.11
C ASN A 16 -13.52 -36.41 31.07
N ILE A 17 -12.46 -36.71 31.85
CA ILE A 17 -11.20 -35.97 31.80
C ILE A 17 -10.50 -36.15 30.45
N ASN A 18 -10.48 -37.35 29.92
CA ASN A 18 -9.84 -37.65 28.65
C ASN A 18 -10.59 -37.00 27.48
N GLN A 19 -11.91 -36.94 27.49
CA GLN A 19 -12.70 -36.21 26.50
C GLN A 19 -12.43 -34.71 26.54
N LYS A 20 -12.42 -34.10 27.73
CA LYS A 20 -12.08 -32.66 27.88
C LYS A 20 -10.66 -32.35 27.40
N LYS A 21 -9.67 -33.19 27.71
CA LYS A 21 -8.30 -33.04 27.19
C LYS A 21 -8.24 -33.12 25.67
N ASN A 22 -8.98 -34.03 25.05
CA ASN A 22 -9.03 -34.17 23.60
C ASN A 22 -9.70 -32.93 22.92
N GLU A 23 -10.74 -32.38 23.52
CA GLU A 23 -11.37 -31.14 23.03
C GLU A 23 -10.42 -29.94 23.13
N VAL A 24 -9.73 -29.81 24.25
CA VAL A 24 -8.73 -28.72 24.42
C VAL A 24 -7.60 -28.88 23.40
N ASN A 25 -7.10 -30.08 23.18
CA ASN A 25 -6.07 -30.34 22.18
C ASN A 25 -6.53 -30.00 20.75
N LYS A 26 -7.77 -30.40 20.38
CA LYS A 26 -8.35 -30.04 19.08
C LYS A 26 -8.47 -28.51 18.90
N LYS A 27 -8.94 -27.80 19.92
CA LYS A 27 -9.03 -26.33 19.89
C LYS A 27 -7.65 -25.67 19.75
N GLN A 28 -6.64 -26.19 20.48
CA GLN A 28 -5.27 -25.70 20.37
C GLN A 28 -4.67 -25.95 18.98
N GLN A 29 -4.93 -27.11 18.38
CA GLN A 29 -4.44 -27.45 17.05
C GLN A 29 -5.08 -26.56 15.97
N SER A 30 -6.38 -26.31 16.07
CA SER A 30 -7.09 -25.37 15.18
C SER A 30 -6.55 -23.94 15.30
N ALA A 31 -6.32 -23.47 16.54
CA ALA A 31 -5.75 -22.16 16.78
C ALA A 31 -4.32 -22.02 16.23
N ARG A 32 -3.51 -23.07 16.33
CA ARG A 32 -2.16 -23.08 15.72
C ARG A 32 -2.24 -23.00 14.19
N LYS A 33 -3.12 -23.78 13.57
CA LYS A 33 -3.29 -23.75 12.11
C LYS A 33 -3.68 -22.36 11.63
N LEU A 34 -4.64 -21.70 12.27
CA LEU A 34 -5.04 -20.33 11.96
C LEU A 34 -3.89 -19.32 12.14
N LEU A 35 -3.09 -19.50 13.20
CA LEU A 35 -1.93 -18.64 13.43
C LEU A 35 -0.85 -18.83 12.37
N ASP A 36 -0.56 -20.06 11.97
CA ASP A 36 0.44 -20.35 10.94
C ASP A 36 -0.01 -19.83 9.56
N GLU A 37 -1.30 -19.91 9.26
CA GLU A 37 -1.89 -19.34 8.05
C GLU A 37 -1.79 -17.80 8.05
N PHE A 38 -2.13 -17.16 9.15
CA PHE A 38 -1.99 -15.72 9.35
C PHE A 38 -0.54 -15.24 9.25
N ILE A 39 0.42 -15.96 9.87
CA ILE A 39 1.85 -15.65 9.77
C ILE A 39 2.32 -15.77 8.32
N ARG A 40 1.87 -16.79 7.59
CA ARG A 40 2.22 -16.98 6.18
C ARG A 40 1.68 -15.83 5.32
N GLU A 41 0.46 -15.37 5.57
CA GLU A 41 -0.12 -14.22 4.85
C GLU A 41 0.64 -12.91 5.12
N ILE A 42 1.06 -12.68 6.37
CA ILE A 42 1.93 -11.53 6.72
C ILE A 42 3.26 -11.63 5.98
N ASP A 43 3.91 -12.78 6.00
CA ASP A 43 5.22 -12.98 5.37
C ASP A 43 5.16 -12.71 3.86
N VAL A 44 4.11 -13.21 3.19
CA VAL A 44 3.89 -12.93 1.76
C VAL A 44 3.63 -11.45 1.49
N SER A 45 2.86 -10.74 2.34
CA SER A 45 2.59 -9.32 2.14
C SER A 45 3.82 -8.45 2.40
N CYS A 46 4.65 -8.84 3.37
CA CYS A 46 5.92 -8.18 3.66
C CYS A 46 6.98 -8.37 2.58
N GLN A 47 6.85 -9.39 1.75
CA GLN A 47 7.75 -9.64 0.62
C GLN A 47 7.25 -9.02 -0.69
N GLN A 48 6.02 -8.50 -0.73
CA GLN A 48 5.53 -7.82 -1.91
C GLN A 48 6.19 -6.44 -2.02
N GLU A 49 7.13 -6.33 -2.94
CA GLU A 49 7.72 -5.08 -3.38
C GLU A 49 7.52 -4.98 -4.90
N ILE A 50 6.90 -3.92 -5.35
CA ILE A 50 6.70 -3.64 -6.77
C ILE A 50 7.28 -2.26 -7.05
N THR A 51 8.20 -2.23 -7.99
CA THR A 51 8.82 -1.01 -8.49
C THR A 51 8.61 -0.89 -9.99
N CYS A 52 8.36 0.31 -10.47
CA CYS A 52 8.29 0.59 -11.89
C CYS A 52 8.77 2.02 -12.18
N ASN A 53 9.87 2.12 -12.89
CA ASN A 53 10.37 3.38 -13.39
C ASN A 53 9.97 3.63 -14.86
N PHE A 54 9.12 2.81 -15.40
CA PHE A 54 8.62 2.89 -16.78
C PHE A 54 9.67 2.87 -17.89
N ASP A 55 10.96 2.76 -17.60
CA ASP A 55 12.04 2.80 -18.61
C ASP A 55 11.97 1.65 -19.61
N VAL A 56 11.53 0.49 -19.18
CA VAL A 56 11.48 -0.71 -20.03
C VAL A 56 10.09 -0.95 -20.59
N SER A 57 9.04 -0.80 -19.74
CA SER A 57 7.67 -1.15 -20.09
C SER A 57 6.66 -0.40 -19.22
N MET A 58 5.37 -0.67 -19.41
CA MET A 58 4.29 -0.24 -18.53
C MET A 58 4.22 -1.05 -17.21
N CYS A 59 5.10 -2.02 -16.98
CA CYS A 59 5.15 -2.87 -15.79
C CYS A 59 3.80 -3.53 -15.41
N GLY A 60 2.97 -3.81 -16.39
CA GLY A 60 1.62 -4.36 -16.17
C GLY A 60 0.56 -3.30 -15.79
N PHE A 61 0.89 -2.02 -15.84
CA PHE A 61 -0.12 -0.96 -15.79
C PHE A 61 -0.92 -0.93 -17.08
N GLU A 62 -2.22 -0.74 -16.96
CA GLU A 62 -3.16 -0.74 -18.09
C GLU A 62 -3.98 0.56 -18.11
N PRO A 63 -4.09 1.25 -19.27
CA PRO A 63 -5.00 2.37 -19.41
C PRO A 63 -6.46 1.95 -19.22
N GLY A 64 -7.25 2.80 -18.55
CA GLY A 64 -8.69 2.64 -18.43
C GLY A 64 -9.38 2.84 -19.76
N LYS A 65 -10.50 2.15 -19.97
CA LYS A 65 -11.32 2.29 -21.19
C LYS A 65 -12.48 3.27 -21.01
N ASP A 66 -12.65 3.80 -19.82
CA ASP A 66 -13.73 4.67 -19.38
C ASP A 66 -13.35 6.16 -19.31
N GLY A 67 -12.09 6.50 -19.63
CA GLY A 67 -11.61 7.87 -19.77
C GLY A 67 -11.79 8.41 -21.20
N THR A 68 -11.66 9.72 -21.35
CA THR A 68 -11.65 10.42 -22.64
C THR A 68 -10.26 10.49 -23.26
N LEU A 69 -9.22 10.22 -22.44
CA LEU A 69 -7.81 10.24 -22.80
C LEU A 69 -7.13 8.94 -22.38
N ASP A 70 -5.92 8.75 -22.91
CA ASP A 70 -5.05 7.63 -22.53
C ASP A 70 -3.76 8.14 -21.89
N TRP A 71 -3.33 7.45 -20.83
CA TRP A 71 -1.99 7.56 -20.31
C TRP A 71 -0.99 6.97 -21.31
N THR A 72 0.02 7.75 -21.67
CA THR A 72 1.00 7.36 -22.68
C THR A 72 2.40 7.27 -22.08
N ARG A 73 3.11 6.18 -22.36
CA ARG A 73 4.53 6.05 -22.02
C ARG A 73 5.36 6.88 -23.00
N HIS A 74 6.14 7.82 -22.48
CA HIS A 74 6.87 8.79 -23.29
C HIS A 74 8.28 9.02 -22.76
N ARG A 75 9.15 9.55 -23.60
CA ARG A 75 10.49 10.02 -23.25
C ARG A 75 10.73 11.41 -23.85
N ARG A 76 11.60 12.22 -23.22
CA ARG A 76 11.89 13.61 -23.60
C ARG A 76 10.70 14.53 -23.33
N SER A 77 10.91 15.82 -23.59
CA SER A 77 9.83 16.80 -23.51
C SER A 77 8.76 16.51 -24.58
N PRO A 78 7.48 16.47 -24.21
CA PRO A 78 6.40 16.48 -25.20
C PRO A 78 6.48 17.70 -26.09
N SER A 79 5.90 17.61 -27.28
CA SER A 79 5.85 18.74 -28.24
C SER A 79 5.14 19.98 -27.69
N SER A 80 4.32 19.81 -26.65
CA SER A 80 3.63 20.89 -25.93
C SER A 80 4.54 21.86 -25.19
N SER A 81 5.83 21.57 -25.03
CA SER A 81 6.81 22.34 -24.23
C SER A 81 6.42 22.57 -22.76
N LYS A 82 5.43 21.89 -22.23
CA LYS A 82 4.88 22.04 -20.87
C LYS A 82 5.04 20.79 -20.00
N GLY A 83 5.29 19.63 -20.60
CA GLY A 83 5.59 18.41 -19.88
C GLY A 83 7.01 18.35 -19.35
N PRO A 84 7.36 17.26 -18.63
CA PRO A 84 8.70 17.06 -18.10
C PRO A 84 9.75 17.04 -19.22
N SER A 85 10.83 17.81 -19.06
CA SER A 85 11.96 17.78 -19.99
C SER A 85 12.75 16.48 -19.90
N PHE A 86 12.69 15.84 -18.72
CA PHE A 86 13.38 14.60 -18.38
C PHE A 86 12.47 13.74 -17.51
N ASP A 87 12.69 12.41 -17.55
CA ASP A 87 12.14 11.48 -16.57
C ASP A 87 12.70 11.77 -15.16
N HIS A 88 12.09 11.20 -14.12
CA HIS A 88 12.61 11.37 -12.77
C HIS A 88 13.77 10.40 -12.49
N THR A 89 13.70 9.15 -12.97
CA THR A 89 14.68 8.10 -12.68
C THR A 89 16.09 8.46 -13.12
N THR A 90 16.26 8.85 -14.38
CA THR A 90 17.58 9.09 -14.98
C THR A 90 17.94 10.58 -15.00
N GLY A 91 16.98 11.47 -14.89
CA GLY A 91 17.16 12.92 -14.96
C GLY A 91 17.65 13.40 -16.33
N ASN A 92 17.40 12.66 -17.40
CA ASN A 92 17.84 13.00 -18.74
C ASN A 92 16.84 12.57 -19.83
N MET A 93 17.18 12.82 -21.11
CA MET A 93 16.28 12.58 -22.24
C MET A 93 16.18 11.11 -22.67
N THR A 94 16.80 10.17 -21.97
CA THR A 94 16.79 8.74 -22.36
C THR A 94 15.79 7.90 -21.58
N GLY A 95 15.44 8.34 -20.37
CA GLY A 95 14.44 7.67 -19.53
C GLY A 95 13.02 7.92 -20.01
N TYR A 96 12.09 7.13 -19.47
CA TYR A 96 10.68 7.16 -19.80
C TYR A 96 9.83 7.43 -18.57
N TYR A 97 8.71 8.05 -18.78
CA TYR A 97 7.66 8.30 -17.80
C TYR A 97 6.28 8.12 -18.45
N ILE A 98 5.23 8.12 -17.66
CA ILE A 98 3.84 8.06 -18.13
C ILE A 98 3.24 9.45 -18.05
N TYR A 99 2.52 9.90 -19.07
CA TYR A 99 1.91 11.21 -19.07
C TYR A 99 0.58 11.27 -19.82
N ILE A 100 -0.19 12.30 -19.51
CA ILE A 100 -1.30 12.79 -20.33
C ILE A 100 -1.02 14.26 -20.71
N THR A 101 -1.45 14.65 -21.90
CA THR A 101 -1.32 16.01 -22.40
C THR A 101 -2.68 16.72 -22.40
N ALA A 102 -2.69 17.98 -22.00
CA ALA A 102 -3.87 18.83 -22.13
C ALA A 102 -3.97 19.51 -23.50
N SER A 103 -3.01 19.27 -24.41
CA SER A 103 -2.97 19.92 -25.73
C SER A 103 -4.16 19.53 -26.60
N SER A 104 -4.59 20.47 -27.47
CA SER A 104 -5.67 20.19 -28.45
C SER A 104 -5.46 18.86 -29.19
N PRO A 105 -6.50 18.02 -29.35
CA PRO A 105 -7.93 18.38 -29.32
C PRO A 105 -8.63 18.28 -27.96
N HIS A 106 -7.90 18.04 -26.87
CA HIS A 106 -8.46 17.78 -25.55
C HIS A 106 -9.17 19.01 -24.95
N GLN A 107 -10.19 18.74 -24.12
CA GLN A 107 -11.06 19.72 -23.52
C GLN A 107 -10.90 19.75 -21.98
N PRO A 108 -11.19 20.88 -21.31
CA PRO A 108 -11.29 20.90 -19.87
C PRO A 108 -12.27 19.86 -19.34
N GLY A 109 -11.82 19.07 -18.36
CA GLY A 109 -12.60 17.98 -17.80
C GLY A 109 -12.39 16.61 -18.43
N ASP A 110 -11.67 16.54 -19.55
CA ASP A 110 -11.23 15.28 -20.10
C ASP A 110 -10.35 14.55 -19.07
N ASP A 111 -10.53 13.24 -18.95
CA ASP A 111 -9.85 12.44 -17.94
C ASP A 111 -9.19 11.20 -18.55
N ALA A 112 -8.16 10.73 -17.87
CA ALA A 112 -7.51 9.47 -18.17
C ALA A 112 -7.31 8.67 -16.88
N LYS A 113 -7.61 7.39 -16.90
CA LYS A 113 -7.33 6.46 -15.81
C LYS A 113 -6.24 5.47 -16.17
N LEU A 114 -5.39 5.16 -15.20
CA LEU A 114 -4.32 4.17 -15.31
C LEU A 114 -4.43 3.25 -14.10
N TYR A 115 -4.56 1.95 -14.36
CA TYR A 115 -4.67 0.93 -13.34
C TYR A 115 -3.35 0.20 -13.14
N SER A 116 -2.90 0.08 -11.90
CA SER A 116 -1.76 -0.78 -11.58
C SER A 116 -2.09 -2.26 -11.82
N PRO A 117 -1.09 -3.15 -11.86
CA PRO A 117 -1.35 -4.57 -11.61
C PRO A 117 -2.09 -4.76 -10.29
N PRO A 118 -2.82 -5.88 -10.09
CA PRO A 118 -3.46 -6.15 -8.82
C PRO A 118 -2.43 -6.27 -7.69
N LEU A 119 -2.62 -5.48 -6.62
CA LEU A 119 -1.75 -5.39 -5.46
C LEU A 119 -2.44 -5.99 -4.24
N LYS A 120 -1.69 -6.74 -3.43
CA LYS A 120 -2.22 -7.30 -2.18
C LYS A 120 -1.97 -6.33 -1.04
N PHE A 121 -3.04 -5.86 -0.42
CA PHE A 121 -2.99 -4.98 0.75
C PHE A 121 -3.20 -5.79 2.02
N PHE A 122 -2.30 -5.65 2.96
CA PHE A 122 -2.38 -6.29 4.27
C PHE A 122 -1.57 -5.51 5.31
N GLY A 123 -2.23 -5.04 6.36
CA GLY A 123 -1.56 -4.21 7.37
C GLY A 123 -1.19 -2.83 6.83
N ILE A 124 0.01 -2.37 7.17
CA ILE A 124 0.52 -1.08 6.69
C ILE A 124 1.29 -1.32 5.39
N MET A 125 0.91 -0.58 4.35
CA MET A 125 1.57 -0.59 3.05
C MET A 125 2.08 0.81 2.74
N CYS A 126 3.24 0.88 2.10
CA CYS A 126 3.81 2.11 1.56
C CYS A 126 3.53 2.18 0.06
N LEU A 127 2.96 3.29 -0.38
CA LEU A 127 2.83 3.67 -1.78
C LEU A 127 3.63 4.95 -2.01
N GLU A 128 4.61 4.90 -2.91
CA GLU A 128 5.36 6.08 -3.34
C GLU A 128 5.34 6.19 -4.87
N PHE A 129 5.39 7.41 -5.37
CA PHE A 129 5.58 7.71 -6.79
C PHE A 129 6.04 9.15 -6.94
N TYR A 130 6.60 9.47 -8.10
CA TYR A 130 6.85 10.84 -8.47
C TYR A 130 5.77 11.32 -9.43
N TYR A 131 5.37 12.60 -9.27
CA TYR A 131 4.38 13.22 -10.13
C TYR A 131 4.84 14.61 -10.57
N TYR A 132 4.35 15.00 -11.73
CA TYR A 132 4.62 16.30 -12.35
C TYR A 132 3.29 16.91 -12.76
N LEU A 133 3.07 18.15 -12.35
CA LEU A 133 1.93 18.97 -12.73
C LEU A 133 2.44 20.33 -13.15
N SER A 134 2.22 20.71 -14.39
CA SER A 134 2.62 22.04 -14.88
C SER A 134 1.51 22.70 -15.68
N GLY A 135 1.55 24.04 -15.73
CA GLY A 135 0.60 24.85 -16.47
C GLY A 135 -0.49 25.48 -15.62
N ALA A 136 -0.97 26.63 -16.07
CA ALA A 136 -1.85 27.53 -15.31
C ALA A 136 -3.27 27.01 -15.06
N ALA A 137 -3.54 25.77 -15.31
CA ALA A 137 -4.88 25.30 -15.60
C ALA A 137 -5.38 24.21 -14.66
N ASN A 138 -5.46 24.39 -13.41
CA ASN A 138 -6.27 23.55 -12.46
C ASN A 138 -6.45 22.05 -12.81
N GLY A 139 -5.55 21.48 -13.61
CA GLY A 139 -5.49 20.03 -13.82
C GLY A 139 -5.27 19.32 -12.50
N SER A 140 -5.72 18.10 -12.39
CA SER A 140 -5.57 17.33 -11.15
C SER A 140 -5.10 15.90 -11.41
N LEU A 141 -4.36 15.40 -10.44
CA LEU A 141 -4.00 13.99 -10.33
C LEU A 141 -4.62 13.45 -9.04
N ASN A 142 -5.52 12.49 -9.18
CA ASN A 142 -6.09 11.75 -8.06
C ASN A 142 -5.55 10.32 -8.07
N VAL A 143 -5.28 9.79 -6.89
CA VAL A 143 -4.93 8.37 -6.74
C VAL A 143 -5.93 7.72 -5.82
N THR A 144 -6.57 6.66 -6.30
CA THR A 144 -7.60 5.93 -5.56
C THR A 144 -7.23 4.46 -5.40
N ILE A 145 -7.71 3.86 -4.33
CA ILE A 145 -7.68 2.42 -4.08
C ILE A 145 -9.06 2.03 -3.60
N ASN A 146 -9.72 1.11 -4.31
CA ASN A 146 -11.09 0.70 -3.97
C ASN A 146 -12.01 1.92 -3.79
N GLU A 147 -12.02 2.84 -4.76
CA GLU A 147 -12.79 4.09 -4.78
C GLU A 147 -12.41 5.11 -3.67
N THR A 148 -11.52 4.75 -2.76
CA THR A 148 -11.05 5.66 -1.71
C THR A 148 -9.89 6.49 -2.25
N VAL A 149 -10.02 7.83 -2.22
CA VAL A 149 -8.94 8.75 -2.58
C VAL A 149 -7.85 8.68 -1.51
N VAL A 150 -6.65 8.27 -1.90
CA VAL A 150 -5.47 8.19 -1.02
C VAL A 150 -4.49 9.33 -1.26
N PHE A 151 -4.58 9.96 -2.43
CA PHE A 151 -3.77 11.14 -2.78
C PHE A 151 -4.52 12.01 -3.76
N SER A 152 -4.34 13.34 -3.66
CA SER A 152 -4.83 14.31 -4.63
C SER A 152 -3.87 15.48 -4.72
N ALA A 153 -3.58 15.92 -5.94
CA ALA A 153 -2.83 17.12 -6.22
C ALA A 153 -3.48 17.88 -7.38
N SER A 154 -3.53 19.20 -7.32
CA SER A 154 -4.12 20.02 -8.36
C SER A 154 -3.34 21.33 -8.57
N GLY A 155 -3.54 21.94 -9.70
CA GLY A 155 -2.91 23.20 -10.10
C GLY A 155 -1.43 23.06 -10.45
N ASP A 156 -0.81 24.17 -10.82
CA ASP A 156 0.61 24.21 -11.18
C ASP A 156 1.51 23.90 -9.99
N LYS A 157 2.43 22.98 -10.16
CA LYS A 157 3.45 22.59 -9.16
C LYS A 157 4.85 23.05 -9.57
N GLY A 158 4.95 24.04 -10.45
CA GLY A 158 6.22 24.67 -10.80
C GLY A 158 7.07 23.91 -11.83
N GLY A 159 6.49 22.92 -12.51
CA GLY A 159 7.20 22.22 -13.59
C GLY A 159 8.40 21.41 -13.10
N ILE A 160 8.32 20.81 -11.93
CA ILE A 160 9.31 19.91 -11.36
C ILE A 160 8.65 18.62 -10.87
N TRP A 161 9.44 17.56 -10.74
CA TRP A 161 9.01 16.31 -10.15
C TRP A 161 8.84 16.45 -8.63
N HIS A 162 7.71 16.00 -8.12
CA HIS A 162 7.38 15.96 -6.70
C HIS A 162 7.19 14.52 -6.26
N LYS A 163 7.64 14.18 -5.06
CA LYS A 163 7.42 12.87 -4.46
C LYS A 163 6.10 12.84 -3.69
N ALA A 164 5.28 11.83 -3.95
CA ALA A 164 4.20 11.42 -3.08
C ALA A 164 4.63 10.20 -2.26
N SER A 165 4.27 10.17 -0.97
CA SER A 165 4.61 9.08 -0.06
C SER A 165 3.44 8.88 0.90
N ILE A 166 2.74 7.74 0.78
CA ILE A 166 1.44 7.49 1.40
C ILE A 166 1.48 6.19 2.20
N ASN A 167 1.19 6.27 3.50
CA ASN A 167 0.96 5.09 4.33
C ASN A 167 -0.50 4.66 4.26
N ILE A 168 -0.74 3.43 3.84
CA ILE A 168 -2.07 2.86 3.67
C ILE A 168 -2.23 1.75 4.72
N SER A 169 -3.21 1.88 5.63
CA SER A 169 -3.42 0.93 6.72
C SER A 169 -4.85 0.40 6.83
N SER A 170 -5.80 1.02 6.14
CA SER A 170 -7.23 0.71 6.26
C SER A 170 -7.77 -0.20 5.15
N ILE A 171 -6.94 -0.51 4.14
CA ILE A 171 -7.32 -1.29 2.98
C ILE A 171 -6.75 -2.70 3.12
N VAL A 172 -7.57 -3.71 2.86
CA VAL A 172 -7.18 -5.13 2.94
C VAL A 172 -7.72 -5.86 1.71
N GLY A 173 -6.94 -6.82 1.20
CA GLY A 173 -7.32 -7.66 0.06
C GLY A 173 -6.56 -7.31 -1.22
N LEU A 174 -7.08 -7.76 -2.35
CA LEU A 174 -6.50 -7.56 -3.67
C LEU A 174 -7.21 -6.37 -4.34
N HIS A 175 -6.49 -5.29 -4.60
CA HIS A 175 -7.02 -4.07 -5.20
C HIS A 175 -6.04 -3.49 -6.22
N TRP A 176 -6.52 -2.57 -7.05
CA TRP A 176 -5.72 -1.76 -7.96
C TRP A 176 -5.50 -0.38 -7.37
N VAL A 177 -4.32 0.17 -7.61
CA VAL A 177 -4.07 1.60 -7.49
C VAL A 177 -4.47 2.24 -8.82
N THR A 178 -5.37 3.20 -8.77
CA THR A 178 -5.84 3.92 -9.96
C THR A 178 -5.31 5.34 -9.94
N PHE A 179 -4.59 5.72 -10.97
CA PHE A 179 -4.19 7.10 -11.22
C PHE A 179 -5.17 7.73 -12.20
N GLU A 180 -5.85 8.79 -11.77
CA GLU A 180 -6.77 9.56 -12.60
C GLU A 180 -6.19 10.97 -12.81
N GLY A 181 -5.85 11.28 -14.05
CA GLY A 181 -5.47 12.61 -14.46
C GLY A 181 -6.65 13.30 -15.11
N VAL A 182 -6.94 14.54 -14.71
CA VAL A 182 -8.02 15.35 -15.25
C VAL A 182 -7.45 16.63 -15.85
N VAL A 183 -7.78 16.91 -17.09
CA VAL A 183 -7.38 18.12 -17.81
C VAL A 183 -8.07 19.33 -17.18
N GLY A 184 -7.28 20.35 -16.85
CA GLY A 184 -7.80 21.60 -16.27
C GLY A 184 -8.37 22.56 -17.31
N SER A 185 -8.59 23.79 -16.90
CA SER A 185 -9.25 24.83 -17.71
C SER A 185 -8.40 25.41 -18.86
N SER A 186 -7.15 24.95 -19.04
CA SER A 186 -6.25 25.39 -20.11
C SER A 186 -5.62 24.22 -20.86
N ILE A 187 -5.36 24.42 -22.12
CA ILE A 187 -4.67 23.45 -23.00
C ILE A 187 -3.14 23.38 -22.76
N THR A 188 -2.64 24.01 -21.70
CA THR A 188 -1.19 24.17 -21.47
C THR A 188 -0.68 23.41 -20.25
N GLY A 189 -1.39 22.41 -19.75
CA GLY A 189 -0.96 21.66 -18.57
C GLY A 189 -0.78 20.18 -18.88
N ASP A 190 0.38 19.63 -18.57
CA ASP A 190 0.62 18.19 -18.66
C ASP A 190 0.71 17.57 -17.26
N ILE A 191 0.24 16.36 -17.12
CA ILE A 191 0.30 15.56 -15.90
C ILE A 191 1.17 14.35 -16.19
N ALA A 192 2.19 14.11 -15.37
CA ALA A 192 3.02 12.92 -15.54
C ALA A 192 3.27 12.21 -14.21
N ILE A 193 3.57 10.91 -14.29
CA ILE A 193 3.98 10.06 -13.17
C ILE A 193 5.21 9.26 -13.54
N ASP A 194 6.04 8.97 -12.54
CA ASP A 194 7.25 8.15 -12.66
C ASP A 194 7.56 7.45 -11.34
N ASP A 195 8.49 6.48 -11.37
CA ASP A 195 9.05 5.81 -10.19
C ASP A 195 8.01 5.31 -9.20
N PHE A 196 7.09 4.49 -9.67
CA PHE A 196 6.11 3.82 -8.81
C PHE A 196 6.81 2.81 -7.89
N PHE A 197 6.49 2.90 -6.60
CA PHE A 197 6.94 1.99 -5.57
C PHE A 197 5.77 1.58 -4.67
N PHE A 198 5.65 0.28 -4.41
CA PHE A 198 4.68 -0.27 -3.49
C PHE A 198 5.30 -1.40 -2.69
N ALA A 199 5.27 -1.33 -1.36
CA ALA A 199 5.82 -2.35 -0.50
C ALA A 199 5.09 -2.46 0.85
N GLY A 200 5.25 -3.59 1.53
CA GLY A 200 4.80 -3.78 2.90
C GLY A 200 5.61 -2.93 3.90
N GLY A 201 4.92 -2.35 4.87
CA GLY A 201 5.51 -1.51 5.91
C GLY A 201 5.20 -0.02 5.71
N SER A 202 5.70 0.80 6.64
CA SER A 202 5.57 2.26 6.54
C SER A 202 6.55 2.82 5.54
N CYS A 203 6.13 3.86 4.82
CA CYS A 203 7.03 4.64 4.00
C CYS A 203 8.17 5.21 4.83
N PRO A 204 9.41 5.25 4.29
CA PRO A 204 10.52 5.84 4.99
C PRO A 204 10.22 7.30 5.30
N TYR A 205 10.32 7.66 6.58
CA TYR A 205 10.20 9.05 7.00
C TYR A 205 11.40 9.82 6.47
N VAL A 206 11.16 10.79 5.60
CA VAL A 206 12.21 11.73 5.18
C VAL A 206 12.36 12.75 6.30
N GLU A 207 13.30 12.51 7.20
CA GLU A 207 13.71 13.55 8.14
C GLU A 207 14.37 14.68 7.34
N TYR A 208 13.76 15.86 7.33
CA TYR A 208 14.47 17.09 6.99
C TYR A 208 15.66 17.23 7.94
N PRO A 209 16.84 17.66 7.46
CA PRO A 209 18.04 17.68 8.28
C PRO A 209 17.89 18.67 9.44
N PHE A 210 17.44 18.18 10.58
CA PHE A 210 17.66 18.86 11.84
C PHE A 210 19.07 18.51 12.32
N SER A 211 19.83 19.55 12.64
CA SER A 211 21.21 19.62 13.13
C SER A 211 21.83 18.35 13.72
N SER A 212 23.02 18.13 13.29
CA SER A 212 24.02 17.09 13.38
C SER A 212 24.41 16.52 14.77
N ARG A 213 23.52 16.28 15.74
CA ARG A 213 23.94 15.69 17.04
C ARG A 213 23.13 14.50 17.58
N GLU A 214 22.03 14.09 16.98
CA GLU A 214 21.24 12.93 17.45
C GLU A 214 21.08 11.78 16.45
N GLN A 215 21.88 11.75 15.41
CA GLN A 215 21.74 10.86 14.26
C GLN A 215 22.01 9.37 14.52
N TYR A 216 22.44 8.95 15.69
CA TYR A 216 22.91 7.57 15.90
C TYR A 216 21.97 6.66 16.68
N LYS A 217 20.84 7.13 17.19
CA LYS A 217 19.96 6.31 18.05
C LYS A 217 18.65 5.82 17.42
N LEU A 218 18.23 6.35 16.29
CA LEU A 218 16.91 6.03 15.69
C LEU A 218 16.94 5.21 14.40
N LYS A 219 18.11 4.97 13.80
CA LYS A 219 18.23 4.22 12.53
C LYS A 219 17.92 2.72 12.61
N SER A 220 17.72 2.14 13.78
CA SER A 220 17.52 0.68 13.92
C SER A 220 16.11 0.25 14.29
N VAL A 221 15.19 1.15 14.55
CA VAL A 221 13.87 0.77 15.09
C VAL A 221 12.73 0.86 14.07
N THR A 222 12.83 1.70 13.06
CA THR A 222 11.66 2.05 12.21
C THR A 222 11.47 1.18 10.97
N MET A 223 12.50 0.55 10.43
CA MET A 223 12.36 -0.29 9.23
C MET A 223 12.24 -1.80 9.48
N LEU A 224 12.50 -2.27 10.68
CA LEU A 224 12.55 -3.71 10.99
C LEU A 224 11.37 -4.22 11.85
N GLY A 225 10.47 -3.34 12.28
CA GLY A 225 9.55 -3.66 13.36
C GLY A 225 8.30 -4.43 12.94
N ILE A 226 7.78 -4.28 11.74
CA ILE A 226 6.44 -4.76 11.37
C ILE A 226 6.47 -6.00 10.48
N CYS A 227 7.51 -6.17 9.68
CA CYS A 227 7.66 -7.32 8.78
C CYS A 227 8.44 -8.52 9.36
N ARG A 228 8.75 -8.56 10.65
CA ARG A 228 9.30 -9.77 11.26
C ARG A 228 8.17 -10.67 11.77
N PRO A 229 8.11 -11.94 11.36
CA PRO A 229 7.14 -12.93 11.86
C PRO A 229 7.15 -13.06 13.39
N GLU A 230 8.26 -12.73 14.02
CA GLU A 230 8.46 -12.72 15.47
C GLU A 230 7.58 -11.66 16.17
N PHE A 231 7.36 -10.48 15.56
CA PHE A 231 6.51 -9.43 16.13
C PHE A 231 5.02 -9.75 16.06
N ALA A 232 4.58 -10.43 15.01
CA ALA A 232 3.21 -10.93 14.91
C ALA A 232 2.91 -11.97 16.01
N ARG A 233 3.88 -12.83 16.34
CA ARG A 233 3.80 -13.75 17.48
C ARG A 233 3.70 -13.05 18.82
N TRP A 234 4.47 -11.98 19.03
CA TRP A 234 4.46 -11.21 20.29
C TRP A 234 3.13 -10.47 20.51
N ASN A 235 2.60 -9.82 19.51
CA ASN A 235 1.32 -9.12 19.60
C ASN A 235 0.14 -10.08 19.83
N PHE A 236 0.17 -11.27 19.24
CA PHE A 236 -0.84 -12.30 19.47
C PHE A 236 -0.74 -12.87 20.89
N ILE A 237 0.45 -13.03 21.44
CA ILE A 237 0.68 -13.49 22.82
C ILE A 237 0.21 -12.41 23.83
N LEU A 238 0.44 -11.13 23.56
CA LEU A 238 -0.03 -10.03 24.40
C LEU A 238 -1.55 -9.87 24.36
N ALA A 239 -2.18 -9.98 23.19
CA ALA A 239 -3.63 -9.97 23.05
C ALA A 239 -4.30 -11.14 23.78
N LYS A 240 -3.65 -12.31 23.81
CA LYS A 240 -4.14 -13.48 24.55
C LYS A 240 -3.98 -13.35 26.07
N LYS A 241 -2.94 -12.65 26.55
CA LYS A 241 -2.77 -12.36 27.99
C LYS A 241 -3.83 -11.39 28.50
N SER A 242 -4.21 -10.38 27.71
CA SER A 242 -5.25 -9.40 28.10
C SER A 242 -6.66 -10.01 28.11
N SER A 243 -6.97 -10.97 27.21
CA SER A 243 -8.27 -11.65 27.18
C SER A 243 -8.43 -12.74 28.27
N VAL A 244 -7.35 -13.24 28.86
CA VAL A 244 -7.41 -14.21 29.98
C VAL A 244 -7.55 -13.51 31.33
N GLN A 245 -7.07 -12.25 31.47
CA GLN A 245 -7.23 -11.49 32.71
C GLN A 245 -8.66 -10.94 32.92
N SER A 246 -9.54 -10.97 31.92
CA SER A 246 -10.94 -10.56 32.05
C SER A 246 -11.91 -11.69 32.39
N LEU A 247 -11.39 -12.90 32.69
CA LEU A 247 -12.16 -14.11 33.02
C LEU A 247 -11.90 -14.67 34.43
N PHE A 248 -11.30 -13.85 35.33
CA PHE A 248 -11.19 -14.15 36.75
C PHE A 248 -11.74 -13.01 37.59
#